data_52e8938220bbda5a66628370f870876d
#
_entry.id   52e8938220bbda5a66628370f870876d
#
_cell.length_a   1.000
_cell.length_b   1.000
_cell.length_c   1.000
_cell.angle_alpha   90.00
_cell.angle_beta   90.00
_cell.angle_gamma   90.00
#
_symmetry.space_group_name_H-M   'P 1'
#
loop_
_entity.id
_entity.type
_entity.pdbx_description
1 polymer ?
#
loop_
_entity_poly.entity_id
_entity_poly.type
_entity_poly.pdbx_seq_one_letter_code
_entity_poly.pdbx_strand_id
1 'polypeptide(L)'
;MTPKTVLVIPDTHAMPGDTFDRLKQLMALLVYKNVELTDVVHLGDLWDFGSLCTHDMDDPTWYGRSLEADIQAGLDGLDLVQSIVEATNAKNFYFIEGNHEDRYNKWMKSDNRLLTSGFPKTVAALVKERRPTFNVKYQPFLKPLTLHGAVFQHYFVSGLMGRPQGGEHHANNLLKSQHISCVCGHSHLLSTATRTKADGTKINALVGGCFVDPDGDFSYAKAAKKLWWNGVHILHFTAPGVFDVESISIERLYTL
;
A
#
# COMPACT_ATOMS: atom_id res chain seq x y z
N MET A 1 -14.32 -7.36 23.51
CA MET A 1 -13.06 -7.19 22.74
C MET A 1 -12.81 -5.69 22.63
N THR A 2 -11.62 -5.19 22.92
CA THR A 2 -11.33 -3.76 22.71
C THR A 2 -11.43 -3.47 21.20
N PRO A 3 -12.16 -2.42 20.78
CA PRO A 3 -12.28 -2.06 19.39
C PRO A 3 -10.89 -1.91 18.74
N LYS A 4 -10.74 -2.39 17.52
CA LYS A 4 -9.49 -2.25 16.73
C LYS A 4 -9.78 -1.38 15.54
N THR A 5 -9.05 -0.28 15.44
CA THR A 5 -9.16 0.70 14.35
C THR A 5 -7.86 0.69 13.56
N VAL A 6 -7.94 0.37 12.28
CA VAL A 6 -6.78 0.21 11.39
C VAL A 6 -6.86 1.22 10.25
N LEU A 7 -5.87 2.10 10.14
CA LEU A 7 -5.70 2.92 8.93
C LEU A 7 -5.04 2.07 7.84
N VAL A 8 -5.65 2.03 6.69
CA VAL A 8 -5.13 1.36 5.48
C VAL A 8 -4.76 2.42 4.45
N ILE A 9 -3.49 2.49 4.10
CA ILE A 9 -2.94 3.36 3.05
C ILE A 9 -2.55 2.46 1.87
N PRO A 10 -3.26 2.54 0.74
CA PRO A 10 -2.89 1.78 -0.46
C PRO A 10 -1.81 2.51 -1.26
N ASP A 11 -1.32 1.88 -2.25
CA ASP A 11 -0.45 2.25 -3.38
C ASP A 11 -0.20 3.76 -3.50
N THR A 12 0.87 4.27 -2.89
CA THR A 12 1.17 5.72 -2.82
C THR A 12 1.98 6.20 -4.01
N HIS A 13 2.83 5.34 -4.59
CA HIS A 13 3.69 5.62 -5.74
C HIS A 13 4.45 6.94 -5.62
N ALA A 14 5.20 7.09 -4.52
CA ALA A 14 6.06 8.24 -4.29
C ALA A 14 7.10 8.38 -5.41
N MET A 15 7.10 9.53 -6.05
CA MET A 15 8.00 9.87 -7.16
C MET A 15 8.83 11.13 -6.84
N PRO A 16 10.00 11.30 -7.46
CA PRO A 16 10.75 12.55 -7.34
C PRO A 16 9.89 13.77 -7.69
N GLY A 17 9.86 14.76 -6.79
CA GLY A 17 9.04 15.96 -6.94
C GLY A 17 7.63 15.88 -6.34
N ASP A 18 7.24 14.74 -5.79
CA ASP A 18 5.97 14.59 -5.05
C ASP A 18 5.95 15.56 -3.84
N THR A 19 4.89 16.35 -3.72
CA THR A 19 4.69 17.27 -2.59
C THR A 19 4.16 16.58 -1.35
N PHE A 20 3.59 15.37 -1.50
CA PHE A 20 2.92 14.61 -0.45
C PHE A 20 1.77 15.33 0.27
N ASP A 21 1.17 16.33 -0.37
CA ASP A 21 0.12 17.13 0.27
C ASP A 21 -1.05 16.26 0.73
N ARG A 22 -1.35 15.17 0.00
CA ARG A 22 -2.37 14.19 0.41
C ARG A 22 -2.07 13.54 1.76
N LEU A 23 -0.81 13.17 2.03
CA LEU A 23 -0.40 12.59 3.32
C LEU A 23 -0.43 13.62 4.44
N LYS A 24 -0.01 14.87 4.17
CA LYS A 24 -0.08 15.98 5.13
C LYS A 24 -1.54 16.31 5.49
N GLN A 25 -2.43 16.38 4.50
CA GLN A 25 -3.86 16.60 4.71
C GLN A 25 -4.52 15.45 5.48
N LEU A 26 -4.14 14.19 5.16
CA LEU A 26 -4.61 13.04 5.92
C LEU A 26 -4.21 13.15 7.40
N MET A 27 -2.96 13.45 7.68
CA MET A 27 -2.48 13.65 9.07
C MET A 27 -3.28 14.75 9.77
N ALA A 28 -3.45 15.91 9.13
CA ALA A 28 -4.20 17.03 9.68
C ALA A 28 -5.65 16.64 10.00
N LEU A 29 -6.31 15.91 9.09
CA LEU A 29 -7.67 15.41 9.29
C LEU A 29 -7.78 14.45 10.47
N LEU A 30 -6.87 13.46 10.55
CA LEU A 30 -6.87 12.47 11.64
C LEU A 30 -6.67 13.12 13.00
N VAL A 31 -5.74 14.09 13.08
CA VAL A 31 -5.51 14.90 14.30
C VAL A 31 -6.73 15.74 14.64
N TYR A 32 -7.28 16.46 13.67
CA TYR A 32 -8.47 17.31 13.88
C TYR A 32 -9.66 16.50 14.41
N LYS A 33 -9.89 15.29 13.87
CA LYS A 33 -10.95 14.39 14.30
C LYS A 33 -10.61 13.60 15.56
N ASN A 34 -9.41 13.77 16.11
CA ASN A 34 -8.90 12.99 17.25
C ASN A 34 -9.07 11.49 17.05
N VAL A 35 -8.68 10.98 15.86
CA VAL A 35 -8.80 9.56 15.52
C VAL A 35 -7.71 8.78 16.25
N GLU A 36 -8.11 7.86 17.13
CA GLU A 36 -7.19 6.91 17.76
C GLU A 36 -7.09 5.65 16.90
N LEU A 37 -5.87 5.34 16.47
CA LEU A 37 -5.59 4.15 15.67
C LEU A 37 -4.93 3.05 16.53
N THR A 38 -5.34 1.81 16.28
CA THR A 38 -4.60 0.66 16.82
C THR A 38 -3.37 0.36 15.97
N ASP A 39 -3.55 0.37 14.66
CA ASP A 39 -2.52 0.01 13.69
C ASP A 39 -2.63 0.87 12.44
N VAL A 40 -1.48 1.08 11.78
CA VAL A 40 -1.39 1.62 10.42
C VAL A 40 -0.83 0.51 9.52
N VAL A 41 -1.47 0.28 8.39
CA VAL A 41 -1.04 -0.70 7.38
C VAL A 41 -0.86 0.01 6.05
N HIS A 42 0.36 0.03 5.53
CA HIS A 42 0.62 0.40 4.13
C HIS A 42 0.62 -0.86 3.28
N LEU A 43 -0.20 -0.89 2.23
CA LEU A 43 -0.43 -2.09 1.41
C LEU A 43 0.65 -2.37 0.35
N GLY A 44 1.72 -1.58 0.33
CA GLY A 44 2.81 -1.68 -0.63
C GLY A 44 2.69 -0.67 -1.77
N ASP A 45 3.66 -0.72 -2.70
CA ASP A 45 3.82 0.27 -3.76
C ASP A 45 3.85 1.70 -3.20
N LEU A 46 4.60 1.89 -2.09
CA LEU A 46 4.93 3.23 -1.60
C LEU A 46 5.92 3.90 -2.53
N TRP A 47 7.00 3.19 -2.91
CA TRP A 47 7.94 3.63 -3.93
C TRP A 47 7.38 3.36 -5.32
N ASP A 48 7.48 4.32 -6.24
CA ASP A 48 7.23 4.03 -7.65
C ASP A 48 8.40 3.28 -8.31
N PHE A 49 9.64 3.61 -7.94
CA PHE A 49 10.86 3.07 -8.55
C PHE A 49 10.83 3.13 -10.08
N GLY A 50 10.44 4.28 -10.61
CA GLY A 50 10.32 4.50 -12.05
C GLY A 50 11.65 4.29 -12.80
N SER A 51 12.81 4.57 -12.17
CA SER A 51 14.13 4.31 -12.75
C SER A 51 14.43 2.82 -12.96
N LEU A 52 13.74 1.93 -12.24
CA LEU A 52 13.85 0.46 -12.37
C LEU A 52 12.74 -0.16 -13.24
N CYS A 53 11.87 0.67 -13.83
CA CYS A 53 10.79 0.18 -14.69
C CYS A 53 11.34 -0.22 -16.07
N THR A 54 11.42 -1.51 -16.34
CA THR A 54 11.90 -2.03 -17.63
C THR A 54 10.90 -1.87 -18.77
N HIS A 55 9.63 -1.61 -18.46
CA HIS A 55 8.58 -1.39 -19.47
C HIS A 55 8.67 -0.01 -20.14
N ASP A 56 9.37 0.94 -19.51
CA ASP A 56 9.50 2.31 -19.99
C ASP A 56 10.83 2.57 -20.70
N MET A 57 11.67 1.55 -20.91
CA MET A 57 13.04 1.73 -21.48
C MET A 57 13.03 2.32 -22.87
N ASP A 58 11.93 2.16 -23.63
CA ASP A 58 11.76 2.76 -24.97
C ASP A 58 11.16 4.18 -24.89
N ASP A 59 10.77 4.66 -23.71
CA ASP A 59 10.28 6.02 -23.52
C ASP A 59 11.43 6.99 -23.30
N PRO A 60 11.54 8.09 -24.08
CA PRO A 60 12.59 9.08 -23.87
C PRO A 60 12.66 9.67 -22.48
N THR A 61 11.54 9.72 -21.74
CA THR A 61 11.49 10.21 -20.35
C THR A 61 12.15 9.26 -19.36
N TRP A 62 12.42 8.02 -19.75
CA TRP A 62 13.15 7.07 -18.91
C TRP A 62 14.61 7.49 -18.70
N TYR A 63 15.22 8.10 -19.74
CA TYR A 63 16.57 8.65 -19.64
C TYR A 63 16.58 9.84 -18.68
N GLY A 64 17.43 9.79 -17.65
CA GLY A 64 17.51 10.82 -16.62
C GLY A 64 16.78 10.52 -15.33
N ARG A 65 15.98 9.44 -15.26
CA ARG A 65 15.46 8.94 -14.00
C ARG A 65 16.63 8.48 -13.12
N SER A 66 16.55 8.78 -11.82
CA SER A 66 17.60 8.50 -10.85
C SER A 66 17.08 7.56 -9.77
N LEU A 67 17.79 6.45 -9.55
CA LEU A 67 17.45 5.51 -8.47
C LEU A 67 17.59 6.16 -7.10
N GLU A 68 18.60 7.02 -6.88
CA GLU A 68 18.75 7.72 -5.60
C GLU A 68 17.60 8.71 -5.37
N ALA A 69 17.11 9.37 -6.43
CA ALA A 69 15.94 10.24 -6.33
C ALA A 69 14.66 9.44 -6.02
N ASP A 70 14.47 8.27 -6.64
CA ASP A 70 13.35 7.36 -6.31
C ASP A 70 13.43 6.88 -4.86
N ILE A 71 14.63 6.48 -4.41
CA ILE A 71 14.87 6.08 -3.01
C ILE A 71 14.47 7.21 -2.07
N GLN A 72 14.95 8.43 -2.33
CA GLN A 72 14.66 9.58 -1.46
C GLN A 72 13.17 9.91 -1.44
N ALA A 73 12.51 9.92 -2.60
CA ALA A 73 11.06 10.18 -2.67
C ALA A 73 10.25 9.19 -1.81
N GLY A 74 10.57 7.90 -1.88
CA GLY A 74 9.90 6.91 -1.04
C GLY A 74 10.22 7.06 0.45
N LEU A 75 11.47 7.46 0.81
CA LEU A 75 11.82 7.75 2.21
C LEU A 75 11.05 8.97 2.74
N ASP A 76 10.89 10.03 1.93
CA ASP A 76 10.11 11.22 2.31
C ASP A 76 8.62 10.86 2.53
N GLY A 77 8.06 10.01 1.67
CA GLY A 77 6.71 9.49 1.86
C GLY A 77 6.59 8.64 3.13
N LEU A 78 7.59 7.79 3.40
CA LEU A 78 7.62 6.96 4.60
C LEU A 78 7.73 7.79 5.89
N ASP A 79 8.50 8.89 5.86
CA ASP A 79 8.63 9.84 6.98
C ASP A 79 7.27 10.44 7.35
N LEU A 80 6.44 10.76 6.36
CA LEU A 80 5.08 11.27 6.59
C LEU A 80 4.13 10.18 7.12
N VAL A 81 4.22 8.95 6.61
CA VAL A 81 3.44 7.84 7.18
C VAL A 81 3.85 7.59 8.64
N GLN A 82 5.14 7.65 8.97
CA GLN A 82 5.63 7.55 10.34
C GLN A 82 5.08 8.70 11.21
N SER A 83 5.01 9.93 10.68
CA SER A 83 4.41 11.07 11.38
C SER A 83 2.91 10.86 11.66
N ILE A 84 2.18 10.22 10.75
CA ILE A 84 0.78 9.82 10.97
C ILE A 84 0.69 8.81 12.12
N VAL A 85 1.57 7.79 12.14
CA VAL A 85 1.63 6.79 13.22
C VAL A 85 1.80 7.46 14.59
N GLU A 86 2.72 8.41 14.67
CA GLU A 86 3.02 9.15 15.90
C GLU A 86 1.86 10.06 16.31
N ALA A 87 1.33 10.84 15.37
CA ALA A 87 0.24 11.79 15.62
C ALA A 87 -1.08 11.13 16.06
N THR A 88 -1.31 9.87 15.66
CA THR A 88 -2.51 9.09 15.99
C THR A 88 -2.29 8.11 17.14
N ASN A 89 -1.11 8.09 17.75
CA ASN A 89 -0.70 7.14 18.78
C ASN A 89 -0.90 5.67 18.37
N ALA A 90 -0.76 5.35 17.08
CA ALA A 90 -0.90 4.00 16.58
C ALA A 90 0.18 3.09 17.19
N LYS A 91 -0.22 1.91 17.66
CA LYS A 91 0.69 0.99 18.37
C LYS A 91 1.66 0.30 17.45
N ASN A 92 1.26 0.07 16.19
CA ASN A 92 2.06 -0.65 15.22
C ASN A 92 1.94 0.01 13.85
N PHE A 93 3.06 0.00 13.13
CA PHE A 93 3.10 0.28 11.72
C PHE A 93 3.55 -0.96 10.95
N TYR A 94 2.68 -1.44 10.04
CA TYR A 94 2.96 -2.56 9.14
C TYR A 94 3.15 -2.02 7.73
N PHE A 95 4.26 -2.40 7.11
CA PHE A 95 4.54 -2.12 5.72
C PHE A 95 4.57 -3.44 4.95
N ILE A 96 3.66 -3.62 4.01
CA ILE A 96 3.62 -4.78 3.11
C ILE A 96 4.34 -4.39 1.83
N GLU A 97 5.36 -5.14 1.43
CA GLU A 97 6.04 -4.86 0.16
C GLU A 97 5.11 -5.16 -1.02
N GLY A 98 5.04 -4.21 -1.97
CA GLY A 98 4.35 -4.37 -3.23
C GLY A 98 5.28 -4.82 -4.37
N ASN A 99 4.76 -4.86 -5.58
CA ASN A 99 5.56 -5.28 -6.73
C ASN A 99 6.57 -4.21 -7.16
N HIS A 100 6.38 -2.94 -6.81
CA HIS A 100 7.35 -1.88 -7.05
C HIS A 100 8.56 -2.00 -6.11
N GLU A 101 8.36 -2.30 -4.82
CA GLU A 101 9.46 -2.63 -3.92
C GLU A 101 10.20 -3.90 -4.38
N ASP A 102 9.48 -4.89 -4.92
CA ASP A 102 10.10 -6.11 -5.45
C ASP A 102 10.94 -5.85 -6.71
N ARG A 103 10.70 -4.75 -7.47
CA ARG A 103 11.61 -4.31 -8.55
C ARG A 103 13.01 -4.02 -8.01
N TYR A 104 13.12 -3.29 -6.89
CA TYR A 104 14.40 -3.03 -6.24
C TYR A 104 15.06 -4.33 -5.79
N ASN A 105 14.32 -5.23 -5.14
CA ASN A 105 14.82 -6.51 -4.67
C ASN A 105 15.31 -7.40 -5.83
N LYS A 106 14.63 -7.38 -6.97
CA LYS A 106 15.03 -8.10 -8.20
C LYS A 106 16.24 -7.47 -8.84
N TRP A 107 16.27 -6.13 -8.95
CA TRP A 107 17.41 -5.40 -9.50
C TRP A 107 18.69 -5.70 -8.72
N MET A 108 18.63 -5.68 -7.38
CA MET A 108 19.77 -6.04 -6.53
C MET A 108 20.29 -7.45 -6.79
N LYS A 109 19.44 -8.39 -7.20
CA LYS A 109 19.80 -9.78 -7.51
C LYS A 109 20.23 -10.00 -8.96
N SER A 110 20.05 -9.01 -9.83
CA SER A 110 20.31 -9.17 -11.27
C SER A 110 21.79 -9.19 -11.62
N ASP A 111 22.66 -8.67 -10.75
CA ASP A 111 24.10 -8.59 -10.96
C ASP A 111 24.87 -8.84 -9.67
N ASN A 112 25.82 -9.78 -9.69
CA ASN A 112 26.66 -10.08 -8.53
C ASN A 112 27.45 -8.87 -8.01
N ARG A 113 27.78 -7.90 -8.88
CA ARG A 113 28.45 -6.68 -8.46
C ARG A 113 27.59 -5.82 -7.56
N LEU A 114 26.26 -5.80 -7.79
CA LEU A 114 25.30 -5.14 -6.91
C LEU A 114 25.25 -5.83 -5.54
N LEU A 115 25.22 -7.17 -5.51
CA LEU A 115 25.19 -7.93 -4.27
C LEU A 115 26.43 -7.72 -3.38
N THR A 116 27.56 -7.32 -3.98
CA THR A 116 28.84 -7.07 -3.29
C THR A 116 29.17 -5.58 -3.14
N SER A 117 28.30 -4.68 -3.65
CA SER A 117 28.54 -3.22 -3.70
C SER A 117 28.44 -2.49 -2.36
N GLY A 118 27.92 -3.13 -1.32
CA GLY A 118 27.61 -2.48 -0.05
C GLY A 118 26.22 -1.79 -0.01
N PHE A 119 25.48 -1.74 -1.11
CA PHE A 119 24.09 -1.27 -1.12
C PHE A 119 23.17 -2.18 -0.30
N PRO A 120 22.13 -1.62 0.35
CA PRO A 120 21.09 -2.41 1.01
C PRO A 120 20.44 -3.39 0.03
N LYS A 121 20.37 -4.67 0.41
CA LYS A 121 19.91 -5.74 -0.51
C LYS A 121 18.41 -5.81 -0.70
N THR A 122 17.65 -5.15 0.16
CA THR A 122 16.17 -5.09 0.11
C THR A 122 15.70 -3.71 0.55
N VAL A 123 14.47 -3.37 0.20
CA VAL A 123 13.85 -2.12 0.68
C VAL A 123 13.80 -2.09 2.21
N ALA A 124 13.50 -3.21 2.86
CA ALA A 124 13.52 -3.28 4.33
C ALA A 124 14.91 -2.97 4.91
N ALA A 125 16.00 -3.47 4.29
CA ALA A 125 17.37 -3.14 4.70
C ALA A 125 17.71 -1.67 4.44
N LEU A 126 17.27 -1.12 3.31
CA LEU A 126 17.41 0.29 2.94
C LEU A 126 16.78 1.21 4.00
N VAL A 127 15.54 0.93 4.38
CA VAL A 127 14.85 1.71 5.40
C VAL A 127 15.54 1.58 6.75
N LYS A 128 15.93 0.38 7.15
CA LYS A 128 16.66 0.18 8.41
C LYS A 128 17.97 0.96 8.46
N GLU A 129 18.68 1.09 7.34
CA GLU A 129 19.91 1.86 7.25
C GLU A 129 19.65 3.37 7.27
N ARG A 130 18.69 3.86 6.48
CA ARG A 130 18.41 5.28 6.31
C ARG A 130 17.50 5.87 7.38
N ARG A 131 16.70 5.04 8.06
CA ARG A 131 15.75 5.42 9.13
C ARG A 131 15.84 4.45 10.31
N PRO A 132 16.98 4.38 11.01
CA PRO A 132 17.24 3.36 12.03
C PRO A 132 16.30 3.44 13.25
N THR A 133 15.66 4.58 13.48
CA THR A 133 14.73 4.81 14.61
C THR A 133 13.29 4.35 14.30
N PHE A 134 12.97 4.06 13.03
CA PHE A 134 11.62 3.67 12.65
C PHE A 134 11.29 2.24 13.11
N ASN A 135 10.16 2.09 13.80
CA ASN A 135 9.67 0.79 14.24
C ASN A 135 8.63 0.23 13.24
N VAL A 136 9.09 0.01 12.01
CA VAL A 136 8.26 -0.52 10.92
C VAL A 136 8.33 -2.05 10.91
N LYS A 137 7.18 -2.69 10.92
CA LYS A 137 7.05 -4.15 10.78
C LYS A 137 6.89 -4.50 9.31
N TYR A 138 7.99 -4.89 8.67
CA TYR A 138 8.01 -5.26 7.26
C TYR A 138 7.41 -6.64 7.01
N GLN A 139 6.53 -6.69 6.02
CA GLN A 139 5.99 -7.93 5.47
C GLN A 139 6.53 -8.10 4.04
N PRO A 140 7.34 -9.12 3.77
CA PRO A 140 7.91 -9.33 2.43
C PRO A 140 6.85 -9.52 1.36
N PHE A 141 7.19 -9.17 0.12
CA PHE A 141 6.30 -9.30 -1.03
C PHE A 141 5.68 -10.71 -1.12
N LEU A 142 4.38 -10.77 -1.37
CA LEU A 142 3.55 -11.98 -1.42
C LEU A 142 3.48 -12.80 -0.11
N LYS A 143 4.00 -12.28 1.00
CA LYS A 143 3.78 -12.92 2.30
C LYS A 143 2.55 -12.32 2.97
N PRO A 144 1.58 -13.14 3.41
CA PRO A 144 0.38 -12.63 4.06
C PRO A 144 0.69 -12.07 5.44
N LEU A 145 0.08 -10.93 5.77
CA LEU A 145 -0.02 -10.39 7.12
C LEU A 145 -1.40 -10.74 7.66
N THR A 146 -1.48 -11.53 8.74
CA THR A 146 -2.74 -11.74 9.44
C THR A 146 -2.87 -10.75 10.59
N LEU A 147 -3.89 -9.92 10.54
CA LEU A 147 -4.16 -8.90 11.56
C LEU A 147 -5.65 -8.88 11.89
N HIS A 148 -5.99 -8.97 13.18
CA HIS A 148 -7.37 -8.97 13.70
C HIS A 148 -8.32 -9.96 13.00
N GLY A 149 -7.79 -11.10 12.50
CA GLY A 149 -8.58 -12.13 11.81
C GLY A 149 -8.82 -11.90 10.32
N ALA A 150 -8.27 -10.82 9.75
CA ALA A 150 -8.22 -10.60 8.31
C ALA A 150 -6.80 -10.77 7.76
N VAL A 151 -6.68 -11.08 6.48
CA VAL A 151 -5.40 -11.21 5.77
C VAL A 151 -5.19 -10.00 4.89
N PHE A 152 -4.01 -9.38 5.03
CA PHE A 152 -3.56 -8.23 4.26
C PHE A 152 -2.43 -8.68 3.35
N GLN A 153 -2.48 -8.33 2.09
CA GLN A 153 -1.41 -8.49 1.09
C GLN A 153 -1.46 -7.35 0.09
N HIS A 154 -0.35 -7.08 -0.60
CA HIS A 154 -0.39 -6.13 -1.70
C HIS A 154 -1.38 -6.59 -2.77
N TYR A 155 -1.29 -7.85 -3.21
CA TYR A 155 -2.34 -8.53 -3.98
C TYR A 155 -2.41 -10.02 -3.66
N PHE A 156 -3.54 -10.62 -3.94
CA PHE A 156 -3.73 -12.07 -3.85
C PHE A 156 -3.55 -12.70 -5.23
N VAL A 157 -2.98 -13.89 -5.25
CA VAL A 157 -2.82 -14.66 -6.47
C VAL A 157 -3.97 -15.62 -6.67
N SER A 158 -4.28 -15.94 -7.93
CA SER A 158 -5.29 -16.91 -8.30
C SER A 158 -4.84 -17.82 -9.44
N GLY A 159 -5.46 -19.01 -9.48
CA GLY A 159 -5.19 -20.03 -10.50
C GLY A 159 -3.77 -20.61 -10.41
N LEU A 160 -3.51 -21.60 -11.26
CA LEU A 160 -2.24 -22.34 -11.32
C LEU A 160 -1.06 -21.46 -11.78
N MET A 161 -1.34 -20.38 -12.50
CA MET A 161 -0.31 -19.47 -13.02
C MET A 161 0.13 -18.42 -11.99
N GLY A 162 -0.48 -18.37 -10.79
CA GLY A 162 -0.12 -17.43 -9.75
C GLY A 162 -0.24 -15.95 -10.15
N ARG A 163 -1.20 -15.61 -11.03
CA ARG A 163 -1.40 -14.22 -11.48
C ARG A 163 -2.14 -13.41 -10.41
N PRO A 164 -1.88 -12.08 -10.32
CA PRO A 164 -2.68 -11.20 -9.49
C PRO A 164 -4.16 -11.36 -9.78
N GLN A 165 -4.96 -11.51 -8.73
CA GLN A 165 -6.41 -11.54 -8.85
C GLN A 165 -6.92 -10.13 -9.12
N GLY A 166 -7.95 -10.00 -9.96
CA GLY A 166 -8.52 -8.71 -10.33
C GLY A 166 -9.90 -8.87 -10.97
N GLY A 167 -10.28 -7.87 -11.77
CA GLY A 167 -11.54 -7.81 -12.52
C GLY A 167 -12.61 -6.97 -11.81
N GLU A 168 -13.75 -6.78 -12.48
CA GLU A 168 -14.84 -5.90 -12.06
C GLU A 168 -15.39 -6.26 -10.66
N HIS A 169 -15.48 -7.54 -10.32
CA HIS A 169 -15.97 -8.03 -9.04
C HIS A 169 -14.84 -8.48 -8.11
N HIS A 170 -13.73 -7.71 -8.05
CA HIS A 170 -12.49 -8.11 -7.41
C HIS A 170 -12.70 -8.59 -5.96
N ALA A 171 -13.35 -7.79 -5.09
CA ALA A 171 -13.60 -8.16 -3.71
C ALA A 171 -14.44 -9.45 -3.55
N ASN A 172 -15.46 -9.65 -4.39
CA ASN A 172 -16.23 -10.89 -4.39
C ASN A 172 -15.38 -12.09 -4.82
N ASN A 173 -14.50 -11.91 -5.79
CA ASN A 173 -13.59 -12.96 -6.26
C ASN A 173 -12.58 -13.34 -5.16
N LEU A 174 -12.08 -12.36 -4.39
CA LEU A 174 -11.24 -12.63 -3.21
C LEU A 174 -11.98 -13.52 -2.21
N LEU A 175 -13.19 -13.17 -1.80
CA LEU A 175 -13.97 -13.97 -0.84
C LEU A 175 -14.28 -15.38 -1.34
N LYS A 176 -14.43 -15.54 -2.66
CA LYS A 176 -14.64 -16.86 -3.28
C LYS A 176 -13.40 -17.74 -3.26
N SER A 177 -12.21 -17.15 -3.43
CA SER A 177 -10.95 -17.89 -3.58
C SER A 177 -10.21 -18.08 -2.26
N GLN A 178 -10.27 -17.08 -1.37
CA GLN A 178 -9.50 -17.07 -0.13
C GLN A 178 -10.27 -17.63 1.07
N HIS A 179 -11.63 -17.59 1.02
CA HIS A 179 -12.51 -18.08 2.10
C HIS A 179 -12.30 -17.43 3.48
N ILE A 180 -11.62 -16.27 3.51
CA ILE A 180 -11.30 -15.48 4.69
C ILE A 180 -11.44 -14.00 4.35
N SER A 181 -11.51 -13.14 5.37
CA SER A 181 -11.49 -11.69 5.15
C SER A 181 -10.15 -11.22 4.59
N CYS A 182 -10.20 -10.37 3.56
CA CYS A 182 -9.06 -9.96 2.76
C CYS A 182 -9.00 -8.45 2.58
N VAL A 183 -7.77 -7.89 2.61
CA VAL A 183 -7.50 -6.47 2.29
C VAL A 183 -6.32 -6.42 1.35
N CYS A 184 -6.44 -5.73 0.20
CA CYS A 184 -5.35 -5.55 -0.76
C CYS A 184 -5.44 -4.23 -1.53
N GLY A 185 -4.33 -3.87 -2.23
CA GLY A 185 -4.18 -2.76 -3.16
C GLY A 185 -4.01 -3.20 -4.61
N HIS A 186 -2.95 -2.75 -5.27
CA HIS A 186 -2.43 -3.14 -6.57
C HIS A 186 -3.29 -2.76 -7.79
N SER A 187 -4.56 -3.06 -7.77
CA SER A 187 -5.42 -2.81 -8.96
C SER A 187 -5.86 -1.36 -9.11
N HIS A 188 -5.62 -0.54 -8.10
CA HIS A 188 -6.06 0.86 -7.98
C HIS A 188 -7.58 1.06 -8.06
N LEU A 189 -8.36 -0.04 -8.05
CA LEU A 189 -9.82 0.00 -8.06
C LEU A 189 -10.36 -0.10 -6.64
N LEU A 190 -11.44 0.59 -6.35
CA LEU A 190 -12.19 0.37 -5.12
C LEU A 190 -13.21 -0.75 -5.32
N SER A 191 -13.13 -1.77 -4.47
CA SER A 191 -14.14 -2.82 -4.42
C SER A 191 -14.31 -3.32 -3.00
N THR A 192 -15.55 -3.45 -2.54
CA THR A 192 -15.87 -4.02 -1.23
C THR A 192 -16.88 -5.14 -1.37
N ALA A 193 -16.79 -6.13 -0.52
CA ALA A 193 -17.76 -7.23 -0.47
C ALA A 193 -17.88 -7.79 0.94
N THR A 194 -19.07 -8.28 1.26
CA THR A 194 -19.34 -9.04 2.48
C THR A 194 -20.01 -10.36 2.09
N ARG A 195 -19.62 -11.45 2.75
CA ARG A 195 -20.19 -12.77 2.55
C ARG A 195 -20.46 -13.44 3.87
N THR A 196 -21.61 -14.10 3.98
CA THR A 196 -21.91 -14.98 5.10
C THR A 196 -21.59 -16.42 4.70
N LYS A 197 -20.78 -17.11 5.49
CA LYS A 197 -20.49 -18.55 5.33
C LYS A 197 -21.64 -19.40 5.86
N ALA A 198 -21.62 -20.70 5.54
CA ALA A 198 -22.65 -21.63 5.96
C ALA A 198 -22.79 -21.77 7.48
N ASP A 199 -21.72 -21.51 8.22
CA ASP A 199 -21.70 -21.49 9.69
C ASP A 199 -22.24 -20.19 10.31
N GLY A 200 -22.73 -19.26 9.49
CA GLY A 200 -23.21 -17.93 9.90
C GLY A 200 -22.14 -16.88 10.11
N THR A 201 -20.84 -17.23 10.03
CA THR A 201 -19.75 -16.25 10.16
C THR A 201 -19.68 -15.33 8.94
N LYS A 202 -19.40 -14.05 9.17
CA LYS A 202 -19.20 -13.05 8.11
C LYS A 202 -17.73 -12.92 7.76
N ILE A 203 -17.46 -12.72 6.48
CA ILE A 203 -16.14 -12.34 5.95
C ILE A 203 -16.27 -11.12 5.06
N ASN A 204 -15.27 -10.23 5.12
CA ASN A 204 -15.25 -8.98 4.39
C ASN A 204 -14.05 -8.94 3.44
N ALA A 205 -14.19 -8.28 2.29
CA ALA A 205 -13.06 -7.96 1.44
C ALA A 205 -13.05 -6.45 1.11
N LEU A 206 -11.83 -5.90 1.09
CA LEU A 206 -11.54 -4.56 0.63
C LEU A 206 -10.40 -4.62 -0.39
N VAL A 207 -10.64 -4.07 -1.56
CA VAL A 207 -9.63 -3.65 -2.54
C VAL A 207 -9.54 -2.14 -2.43
N GLY A 208 -8.39 -1.62 -1.99
CA GLY A 208 -8.30 -0.29 -1.39
C GLY A 208 -8.06 0.87 -2.37
N GLY A 209 -8.08 0.65 -3.69
CA GLY A 209 -7.73 1.72 -4.62
C GLY A 209 -6.23 2.05 -4.59
N CYS A 210 -5.92 3.34 -4.70
CA CYS A 210 -4.57 3.90 -4.55
C CYS A 210 -4.61 5.19 -3.71
N PHE A 211 -3.43 5.71 -3.38
CA PHE A 211 -3.31 7.02 -2.71
C PHE A 211 -2.17 7.83 -3.34
N VAL A 212 -2.30 8.02 -4.65
CA VAL A 212 -1.29 8.67 -5.49
C VAL A 212 -1.49 10.19 -5.54
N ASP A 213 -0.43 10.91 -5.95
CA ASP A 213 -0.54 12.33 -6.27
C ASP A 213 -1.48 12.50 -7.49
N PRO A 214 -2.56 13.28 -7.38
CA PRO A 214 -3.47 13.52 -8.52
C PRO A 214 -2.77 14.14 -9.72
N ASP A 215 -1.76 14.99 -9.47
CA ASP A 215 -0.98 15.69 -10.49
C ASP A 215 0.25 14.90 -10.97
N GLY A 216 0.49 13.71 -10.37
CA GLY A 216 1.60 12.83 -10.72
C GLY A 216 1.50 12.29 -12.15
N ASP A 217 2.66 12.08 -12.78
CA ASP A 217 2.74 11.45 -14.10
C ASP A 217 2.59 9.93 -14.02
N PHE A 218 1.38 9.47 -14.31
CA PHE A 218 1.03 8.05 -14.44
C PHE A 218 0.64 7.73 -15.90
N SER A 219 1.35 8.29 -16.88
CA SER A 219 1.08 8.09 -18.30
C SER A 219 1.05 6.62 -18.72
N TYR A 220 1.83 5.77 -18.06
CA TYR A 220 1.83 4.31 -18.26
C TYR A 220 0.47 3.67 -18.01
N ALA A 221 -0.36 4.22 -17.13
CA ALA A 221 -1.69 3.69 -16.83
C ALA A 221 -2.71 3.95 -17.95
N LYS A 222 -2.42 4.88 -18.89
CA LYS A 222 -3.26 5.20 -20.06
C LYS A 222 -4.73 5.41 -19.65
N ALA A 223 -5.65 4.71 -20.31
CA ALA A 223 -7.09 4.78 -20.03
C ALA A 223 -7.47 4.21 -18.65
N ALA A 224 -6.67 3.32 -18.08
CA ALA A 224 -6.96 2.70 -16.79
C ALA A 224 -6.94 3.72 -15.63
N LYS A 225 -6.16 4.81 -15.72
CA LYS A 225 -6.12 5.88 -14.70
C LYS A 225 -7.54 6.44 -14.42
N LYS A 226 -8.43 6.46 -15.41
CA LYS A 226 -9.81 6.96 -15.25
C LYS A 226 -10.69 6.09 -14.35
N LEU A 227 -10.29 4.84 -14.11
CA LEU A 227 -11.00 3.89 -13.27
C LEU A 227 -10.45 3.86 -11.84
N TRP A 228 -9.34 4.55 -11.57
CA TRP A 228 -8.70 4.54 -10.28
C TRP A 228 -9.55 5.25 -9.24
N TRP A 229 -9.61 4.67 -8.05
CA TRP A 229 -10.14 5.32 -6.88
C TRP A 229 -8.98 5.74 -5.98
N ASN A 230 -8.93 7.02 -5.64
CA ASN A 230 -7.83 7.61 -4.89
C ASN A 230 -8.28 8.01 -3.48
N GLY A 231 -7.65 7.44 -2.45
CA GLY A 231 -7.99 7.70 -1.07
C GLY A 231 -7.45 6.66 -0.10
N VAL A 232 -7.92 6.71 1.14
CA VAL A 232 -7.53 5.82 2.24
C VAL A 232 -8.75 5.23 2.94
N HIS A 233 -8.52 4.23 3.80
CA HIS A 233 -9.60 3.59 4.54
C HIS A 233 -9.28 3.48 6.02
N ILE A 234 -10.31 3.63 6.86
CA ILE A 234 -10.27 3.26 8.27
C ILE A 234 -11.16 2.03 8.45
N LEU A 235 -10.57 0.95 8.93
CA LEU A 235 -11.28 -0.30 9.23
C LEU A 235 -11.60 -0.36 10.72
N HIS A 236 -12.88 -0.52 11.04
CA HIS A 236 -13.37 -0.68 12.40
C HIS A 236 -13.71 -2.15 12.62
N PHE A 237 -12.84 -2.89 13.29
CA PHE A 237 -13.05 -4.32 13.57
C PHE A 237 -14.06 -4.51 14.68
N THR A 238 -15.19 -5.16 14.37
CA THR A 238 -16.28 -5.46 15.30
C THR A 238 -16.17 -6.89 15.85
N ALA A 239 -15.52 -7.81 15.11
CA ALA A 239 -15.20 -9.18 15.51
C ALA A 239 -13.95 -9.65 14.73
N PRO A 240 -13.32 -10.80 15.06
CA PRO A 240 -12.22 -11.33 14.28
C PRO A 240 -12.59 -11.51 12.81
N GLY A 241 -11.90 -10.78 11.93
CA GLY A 241 -12.14 -10.79 10.49
C GLY A 241 -13.38 -10.03 10.02
N VAL A 242 -14.16 -9.43 10.90
CA VAL A 242 -15.35 -8.64 10.56
C VAL A 242 -15.07 -7.17 10.82
N PHE A 243 -15.17 -6.34 9.78
CA PHE A 243 -14.90 -4.91 9.88
C PHE A 243 -15.87 -4.08 9.05
N ASP A 244 -16.14 -2.88 9.53
CA ASP A 244 -16.78 -1.82 8.77
C ASP A 244 -15.69 -0.97 8.11
N VAL A 245 -15.97 -0.39 6.93
CA VAL A 245 -15.03 0.40 6.15
C VAL A 245 -15.50 1.86 6.10
N GLU A 246 -14.70 2.77 6.63
CA GLU A 246 -14.82 4.20 6.37
C GLU A 246 -13.81 4.57 5.28
N SER A 247 -14.29 4.93 4.08
CA SER A 247 -13.46 5.39 2.98
C SER A 247 -13.39 6.91 2.93
N ILE A 248 -12.18 7.44 2.77
CA ILE A 248 -11.92 8.88 2.66
C ILE A 248 -11.26 9.09 1.30
N SER A 249 -12.03 9.58 0.31
CA SER A 249 -11.48 9.88 -1.00
C SER A 249 -10.58 11.12 -0.95
N ILE A 250 -9.69 11.24 -1.92
CA ILE A 250 -8.78 12.38 -2.01
C ILE A 250 -9.55 13.69 -2.23
N GLU A 251 -10.64 13.66 -2.98
CA GLU A 251 -11.50 14.82 -3.21
C GLU A 251 -12.10 15.31 -1.88
N ARG A 252 -12.61 14.37 -1.07
CA ARG A 252 -13.12 14.72 0.28
C ARG A 252 -12.00 15.25 1.17
N LEU A 253 -10.81 14.67 1.08
CA LEU A 253 -9.67 15.08 1.88
C LEU A 253 -9.26 16.54 1.62
N TYR A 254 -9.32 16.99 0.36
CA TYR A 254 -8.99 18.37 -0.01
C TYR A 254 -10.13 19.39 0.20
N THR A 255 -11.32 18.94 0.57
CA THR A 255 -12.45 19.83 0.88
C THR A 255 -12.66 20.08 2.37
N LEU A 256 -11.89 19.44 3.21
CA LEU A 256 -11.91 19.56 4.68
C LEU A 256 -10.84 20.53 5.17
#